data_85b343b984d3a7aa4fdafd11b632c1bc
#
_entry.id   85b343b984d3a7aa4fdafd11b632c1bc
#
_cell.length_a   1.000
_cell.length_b   1.000
_cell.length_c   1.000
_cell.angle_alpha   90.00
_cell.angle_beta   90.00
_cell.angle_gamma   90.00
#
_symmetry.space_group_name_H-M   'P 1'
#
loop_
_entity.id
_entity.type
_entity.pdbx_description
1 polymer ?
#
loop_
_entity_poly.entity_id
_entity_poly.type
_entity_poly.pdbx_seq_one_letter_code
_entity_poly.pdbx_strand_id
1 'polypeptide(L)'
;MAYNIADFIEHAVDLMPERTALETDGDARTYAQLEADANALAHQLRALGIAPGDTVGVYSRNTLECVEAMVAIFKARAVMVNVNFRYVESELEHIFTDSEMKVLIYERQFTQKVAKVLPKAPKLKHLIVIEDDVSRDIADALNHGHLTADAIEFTDAIANNSTERDFEERSNDDLYMLYTGGTTGHPKGVVWRQEDVYRVLGGGTDWFNGVPIDDEWKFANDGAAGGQLVRFPIPPFIHGGSQWAVFQALYGGGKAIIYPEFGAHQTWEIVERHTVNVIFITGDAMARPMIDALLEKDYDTSSVFSIASSAALFSQSVKDQYVDRFPNAMIIDAIGSSETGFGGLAAITKGADHAGGPRVKADPNTVLLREDGTVIPVGSEEVGVMARTGNIPLRYYNDPVKSDKTFKVYDGVRYSIPGDFARYESDGAITMLGRGSVSINSGGEKIYPEEVEQALKAHPDVFDAVVVGVPDERYGQRVSAVVATRDGARPSLASINEVARTEIAGYKCPRSVWFVDTIKRSPAGKPDYRWGTGITESREADETLAVSSTRV
;
A
#
# COMPACT_ATOMS: atom_id res chain seq x y z
N MET A 1 12.67 23.91 13.92
CA MET A 1 12.57 23.07 12.71
C MET A 1 11.41 22.13 12.88
N ALA A 2 10.76 21.75 11.82
CA ALA A 2 9.57 20.94 11.87
C ALA A 2 9.88 19.48 11.46
N TYR A 3 9.21 18.51 12.04
CA TYR A 3 9.23 17.13 11.54
C TYR A 3 8.33 17.06 10.30
N ASN A 4 8.86 17.57 9.17
CA ASN A 4 8.18 17.73 7.89
C ASN A 4 8.88 16.91 6.82
N ILE A 5 8.13 16.30 5.91
CA ILE A 5 8.65 15.41 4.85
C ILE A 5 9.69 16.16 3.98
N ALA A 6 9.41 17.41 3.62
CA ALA A 6 10.32 18.19 2.80
C ALA A 6 11.62 18.53 3.54
N ASP A 7 11.56 18.87 4.84
CA ASP A 7 12.73 19.21 5.64
C ASP A 7 13.69 18.01 5.76
N PHE A 8 13.18 16.80 5.96
CA PHE A 8 14.02 15.59 5.99
C PHE A 8 14.73 15.32 4.66
N ILE A 9 14.07 15.60 3.53
CA ILE A 9 14.71 15.46 2.21
C ILE A 9 15.77 16.54 2.04
N GLU A 10 15.48 17.79 2.43
CA GLU A 10 16.42 18.91 2.37
C GLU A 10 17.68 18.67 3.21
N HIS A 11 17.57 18.01 4.38
CA HIS A 11 18.74 17.61 5.18
C HIS A 11 19.66 16.65 4.39
N ALA A 12 19.09 15.70 3.65
CA ALA A 12 19.88 14.81 2.81
C ALA A 12 20.49 15.54 1.61
N VAL A 13 19.76 16.47 0.99
CA VAL A 13 20.30 17.34 -0.09
C VAL A 13 21.51 18.13 0.41
N ASP A 14 21.41 18.74 1.60
CA ASP A 14 22.48 19.58 2.16
C ASP A 14 23.77 18.80 2.43
N LEU A 15 23.66 17.52 2.79
CA LEU A 15 24.81 16.67 3.08
C LEU A 15 25.32 15.88 1.88
N MET A 16 24.45 15.56 0.92
CA MET A 16 24.77 14.60 -0.15
C MET A 16 24.24 15.03 -1.53
N PRO A 17 24.44 16.31 -1.96
CA PRO A 17 23.80 16.85 -3.18
C PRO A 17 24.15 16.11 -4.46
N GLU A 18 25.36 15.52 -4.54
CA GLU A 18 25.86 14.85 -5.74
C GLU A 18 25.45 13.36 -5.84
N ARG A 19 24.86 12.78 -4.76
CA ARG A 19 24.36 11.41 -4.84
C ARG A 19 23.15 11.32 -5.76
N THR A 20 23.01 10.20 -6.46
CA THR A 20 21.79 9.90 -7.22
C THR A 20 20.65 9.63 -6.23
N ALA A 21 19.57 10.42 -6.31
CA ALA A 21 18.37 10.26 -5.50
C ALA A 21 17.35 9.30 -6.15
N LEU A 22 17.09 9.52 -7.44
CA LEU A 22 16.13 8.77 -8.24
C LEU A 22 16.80 8.27 -9.51
N GLU A 23 16.42 7.06 -9.96
CA GLU A 23 16.96 6.49 -11.19
C GLU A 23 15.94 5.55 -11.85
N THR A 24 15.89 5.58 -13.17
CA THR A 24 15.19 4.64 -14.05
C THR A 24 16.09 4.30 -15.24
N ASP A 25 15.63 3.49 -16.21
CA ASP A 25 16.39 3.23 -17.41
C ASP A 25 16.60 4.51 -18.22
N GLY A 26 17.85 4.95 -18.33
CA GLY A 26 18.26 6.07 -19.18
C GLY A 26 18.06 7.46 -18.59
N ASP A 27 17.48 7.60 -17.38
CA ASP A 27 17.29 8.87 -16.71
C ASP A 27 17.54 8.79 -15.19
N ALA A 28 18.06 9.84 -14.59
CA ALA A 28 18.36 9.92 -13.17
C ALA A 28 18.29 11.37 -12.66
N ARG A 29 18.09 11.50 -11.35
CA ARG A 29 18.17 12.78 -10.64
C ARG A 29 19.14 12.65 -9.48
N THR A 30 20.10 13.57 -9.39
CA THR A 30 20.86 13.76 -8.15
C THR A 30 19.97 14.42 -7.09
N TYR A 31 20.39 14.41 -5.83
CA TYR A 31 19.72 15.14 -4.77
C TYR A 31 19.64 16.65 -5.09
N ALA A 32 20.70 17.24 -5.64
CA ALA A 32 20.69 18.64 -6.06
C ALA A 32 19.71 18.92 -7.21
N GLN A 33 19.59 18.00 -8.18
CA GLN A 33 18.62 18.13 -9.27
C GLN A 33 17.19 17.98 -8.76
N LEU A 34 16.90 16.92 -7.96
CA LEU A 34 15.60 16.74 -7.33
C LEU A 34 15.18 17.99 -6.52
N GLU A 35 16.12 18.58 -5.77
CA GLU A 35 15.90 19.80 -5.01
C GLU A 35 15.52 20.98 -5.92
N ALA A 36 16.30 21.22 -6.98
CA ALA A 36 16.08 22.30 -7.91
C ALA A 36 14.72 22.17 -8.62
N ASP A 37 14.41 20.99 -9.13
CA ASP A 37 13.16 20.71 -9.86
C ASP A 37 11.94 20.83 -8.93
N ALA A 38 12.05 20.29 -7.71
CA ALA A 38 10.98 20.39 -6.72
C ALA A 38 10.77 21.83 -6.22
N ASN A 39 11.85 22.63 -6.07
CA ASN A 39 11.72 24.05 -5.74
C ASN A 39 11.00 24.81 -6.85
N ALA A 40 11.42 24.64 -8.11
CA ALA A 40 10.80 25.29 -9.25
C ALA A 40 9.30 24.95 -9.38
N LEU A 41 8.96 23.68 -9.24
CA LEU A 41 7.56 23.25 -9.27
C LEU A 41 6.76 23.78 -8.07
N ALA A 42 7.35 23.87 -6.88
CA ALA A 42 6.69 24.45 -5.71
C ALA A 42 6.42 25.96 -5.91
N HIS A 43 7.35 26.70 -6.55
CA HIS A 43 7.11 28.09 -6.96
C HIS A 43 5.99 28.19 -7.99
N GLN A 44 5.93 27.29 -8.97
CA GLN A 44 4.81 27.22 -9.91
C GLN A 44 3.47 27.02 -9.19
N LEU A 45 3.41 26.09 -8.23
CA LEU A 45 2.19 25.85 -7.44
C LEU A 45 1.77 27.12 -6.69
N ARG A 46 2.71 27.84 -6.07
CA ARG A 46 2.44 29.12 -5.41
C ARG A 46 1.95 30.19 -6.39
N ALA A 47 2.55 30.28 -7.58
CA ALA A 47 2.12 31.21 -8.63
C ALA A 47 0.70 30.92 -9.12
N LEU A 48 0.27 29.65 -9.07
CA LEU A 48 -1.10 29.22 -9.34
C LEU A 48 -2.07 29.45 -8.15
N GLY A 49 -1.59 30.08 -7.06
CA GLY A 49 -2.39 30.43 -5.90
C GLY A 49 -2.60 29.28 -4.89
N ILE A 50 -1.72 28.28 -4.89
CA ILE A 50 -1.72 27.25 -3.86
C ILE A 50 -1.16 27.82 -2.57
N ALA A 51 -1.98 27.72 -1.51
CA ALA A 51 -1.65 28.12 -0.15
C ALA A 51 -1.43 26.88 0.76
N PRO A 52 -0.79 27.05 1.93
CA PRO A 52 -0.65 25.99 2.91
C PRO A 52 -2.00 25.31 3.24
N GLY A 53 -2.04 23.98 3.14
CA GLY A 53 -3.24 23.17 3.36
C GLY A 53 -4.14 22.98 2.14
N ASP A 54 -3.91 23.67 1.03
CA ASP A 54 -4.61 23.39 -0.24
C ASP A 54 -4.22 22.04 -0.82
N THR A 55 -5.14 21.42 -1.52
CA THR A 55 -4.95 20.07 -2.08
C THR A 55 -4.48 20.13 -3.54
N VAL A 56 -3.50 19.28 -3.85
CA VAL A 56 -2.92 19.11 -5.20
C VAL A 56 -2.95 17.62 -5.54
N GLY A 57 -3.60 17.26 -6.66
CA GLY A 57 -3.67 15.89 -7.15
C GLY A 57 -2.43 15.46 -7.92
N VAL A 58 -2.00 14.22 -7.71
CA VAL A 58 -0.98 13.55 -8.53
C VAL A 58 -1.62 12.32 -9.15
N TYR A 59 -1.77 12.32 -10.50
CA TYR A 59 -2.40 11.26 -11.27
C TYR A 59 -1.40 10.67 -12.25
N SER A 60 -0.52 9.83 -11.71
CA SER A 60 0.63 9.28 -12.41
C SER A 60 0.88 7.83 -11.99
N ARG A 61 1.58 7.11 -12.85
CA ARG A 61 2.29 5.87 -12.49
C ARG A 61 3.55 6.22 -11.70
N ASN A 62 4.39 5.22 -11.44
CA ASN A 62 5.69 5.45 -10.81
C ASN A 62 6.66 6.06 -11.84
N THR A 63 6.86 7.37 -11.81
CA THR A 63 7.82 8.10 -12.64
C THR A 63 8.71 9.00 -11.78
N LEU A 64 9.81 9.51 -12.32
CA LEU A 64 10.67 10.46 -11.60
C LEU A 64 9.91 11.75 -11.28
N GLU A 65 9.14 12.26 -12.27
CA GLU A 65 8.30 13.45 -12.14
C GLU A 65 7.20 13.29 -11.08
N CYS A 66 6.69 12.07 -10.90
CA CYS A 66 5.75 11.78 -9.81
C CYS A 66 6.40 12.04 -8.44
N VAL A 67 7.65 11.64 -8.24
CA VAL A 67 8.38 11.89 -6.99
C VAL A 67 8.73 13.36 -6.84
N GLU A 68 9.21 14.02 -7.90
CA GLU A 68 9.46 15.47 -7.94
C GLU A 68 8.20 16.26 -7.55
N ALA A 69 7.03 15.87 -8.10
CA ALA A 69 5.74 16.47 -7.76
C ALA A 69 5.37 16.28 -6.29
N MET A 70 5.57 15.06 -5.74
CA MET A 70 5.33 14.81 -4.31
C MET A 70 6.18 15.72 -3.42
N VAL A 71 7.48 15.83 -3.71
CA VAL A 71 8.39 16.68 -2.94
C VAL A 71 8.00 18.16 -3.06
N ALA A 72 7.69 18.64 -4.27
CA ALA A 72 7.27 20.01 -4.54
C ALA A 72 6.00 20.40 -3.77
N ILE A 73 5.02 19.49 -3.71
CA ILE A 73 3.76 19.70 -2.99
C ILE A 73 4.04 19.92 -1.49
N PHE A 74 4.91 19.11 -0.89
CA PHE A 74 5.28 19.28 0.52
C PHE A 74 6.11 20.55 0.75
N LYS A 75 7.00 20.92 -0.19
CA LYS A 75 7.74 22.20 -0.14
C LYS A 75 6.79 23.40 -0.16
N ALA A 76 5.75 23.36 -0.95
CA ALA A 76 4.71 24.39 -0.99
C ALA A 76 3.76 24.36 0.23
N ARG A 77 3.94 23.44 1.19
CA ARG A 77 3.05 23.18 2.34
C ARG A 77 1.63 22.81 1.92
N ALA A 78 1.48 22.28 0.70
CA ALA A 78 0.22 21.78 0.18
C ALA A 78 -0.01 20.32 0.59
N VAL A 79 -1.22 19.82 0.38
CA VAL A 79 -1.63 18.46 0.72
C VAL A 79 -1.73 17.63 -0.56
N MET A 80 -0.91 16.61 -0.65
CA MET A 80 -0.92 15.71 -1.81
C MET A 80 -2.18 14.82 -1.80
N VAL A 81 -2.81 14.67 -2.96
CA VAL A 81 -3.88 13.71 -3.24
C VAL A 81 -3.38 12.68 -4.24
N ASN A 82 -3.18 11.45 -3.78
CA ASN A 82 -2.81 10.33 -4.66
C ASN A 82 -4.02 9.88 -5.49
N VAL A 83 -3.99 10.08 -6.79
CA VAL A 83 -5.06 9.65 -7.70
C VAL A 83 -4.68 8.32 -8.35
N ASN A 84 -5.51 7.30 -8.16
CA ASN A 84 -5.24 5.98 -8.73
C ASN A 84 -5.41 6.00 -10.25
N PHE A 85 -4.34 5.73 -10.99
CA PHE A 85 -4.31 5.74 -12.46
C PHE A 85 -5.23 4.70 -13.13
N ARG A 86 -5.72 3.73 -12.37
CA ARG A 86 -6.66 2.70 -12.83
C ARG A 86 -8.13 3.10 -12.68
N TYR A 87 -8.43 4.22 -12.00
CA TYR A 87 -9.79 4.67 -11.79
C TYR A 87 -10.53 4.92 -13.11
N VAL A 88 -11.81 4.57 -13.09
CA VAL A 88 -12.77 4.95 -14.13
C VAL A 88 -13.31 6.35 -13.88
N GLU A 89 -14.03 6.91 -14.84
CA GLU A 89 -14.50 8.30 -14.82
C GLU A 89 -15.33 8.65 -13.56
N SER A 90 -16.20 7.74 -13.10
CA SER A 90 -16.99 7.98 -11.88
C SER A 90 -16.16 8.03 -10.59
N GLU A 91 -15.09 7.25 -10.51
CA GLU A 91 -14.17 7.28 -9.37
C GLU A 91 -13.29 8.53 -9.40
N LEU A 92 -12.85 8.94 -10.60
CA LEU A 92 -12.13 10.21 -10.80
C LEU A 92 -13.02 11.42 -10.45
N GLU A 93 -14.28 11.42 -10.87
CA GLU A 93 -15.24 12.46 -10.50
C GLU A 93 -15.35 12.58 -8.97
N HIS A 94 -15.48 11.45 -8.29
CA HIS A 94 -15.53 11.43 -6.83
C HIS A 94 -14.26 12.04 -6.22
N ILE A 95 -13.08 11.54 -6.58
CA ILE A 95 -11.83 11.99 -5.93
C ILE A 95 -11.52 13.45 -6.25
N PHE A 96 -11.78 13.93 -7.46
CA PHE A 96 -11.56 15.34 -7.84
C PHE A 96 -12.47 16.29 -7.08
N THR A 97 -13.71 15.87 -6.80
CA THR A 97 -14.67 16.69 -6.06
C THR A 97 -14.50 16.59 -4.55
N ASP A 98 -14.35 15.39 -4.02
CA ASP A 98 -14.23 15.14 -2.59
C ASP A 98 -12.93 15.74 -2.00
N SER A 99 -11.82 15.60 -2.71
CA SER A 99 -10.54 16.18 -2.29
C SER A 99 -10.45 17.69 -2.44
N GLU A 100 -11.39 18.29 -3.18
CA GLU A 100 -11.40 19.73 -3.47
C GLU A 100 -10.12 20.28 -4.11
N MET A 101 -9.37 19.40 -4.83
CA MET A 101 -8.07 19.76 -5.40
C MET A 101 -8.17 20.95 -6.36
N LYS A 102 -7.19 21.86 -6.28
CA LYS A 102 -7.12 23.07 -7.10
C LYS A 102 -6.22 22.89 -8.32
N VAL A 103 -5.21 22.03 -8.21
CA VAL A 103 -4.24 21.70 -9.27
C VAL A 103 -4.23 20.17 -9.41
N LEU A 104 -4.12 19.68 -10.64
CA LEU A 104 -3.85 18.27 -10.96
C LEU A 104 -2.57 18.19 -11.78
N ILE A 105 -1.60 17.42 -11.29
CA ILE A 105 -0.38 17.02 -12.00
C ILE A 105 -0.62 15.61 -12.53
N TYR A 106 -0.52 15.39 -13.84
CA TYR A 106 -0.89 14.09 -14.41
C TYR A 106 -0.10 13.72 -15.66
N GLU A 107 0.07 12.40 -15.92
CA GLU A 107 0.66 11.91 -17.16
C GLU A 107 -0.29 12.13 -18.35
N ARG A 108 0.28 12.53 -19.48
CA ARG A 108 -0.43 12.85 -20.73
C ARG A 108 -1.39 11.76 -21.19
N GLN A 109 -1.04 10.50 -21.00
CA GLN A 109 -1.90 9.37 -21.37
C GLN A 109 -3.28 9.38 -20.72
N PHE A 110 -3.45 10.08 -19.59
CA PHE A 110 -4.73 10.17 -18.88
C PHE A 110 -5.60 11.35 -19.31
N THR A 111 -5.13 12.14 -20.26
CA THR A 111 -5.79 13.38 -20.72
C THR A 111 -7.26 13.20 -21.07
N GLN A 112 -7.65 12.12 -21.77
CA GLN A 112 -9.06 11.88 -22.13
C GLN A 112 -9.95 11.72 -20.89
N LYS A 113 -9.49 10.97 -19.88
CA LYS A 113 -10.25 10.78 -18.65
C LYS A 113 -10.37 12.09 -17.88
N VAL A 114 -9.26 12.85 -17.80
CA VAL A 114 -9.25 14.17 -17.14
C VAL A 114 -10.23 15.13 -17.83
N ALA A 115 -10.19 15.24 -19.16
CA ALA A 115 -11.06 16.13 -19.93
C ALA A 115 -12.56 15.83 -19.71
N LYS A 116 -12.95 14.57 -19.61
CA LYS A 116 -14.34 14.16 -19.35
C LYS A 116 -14.81 14.51 -17.94
N VAL A 117 -13.92 14.46 -16.95
CA VAL A 117 -14.27 14.66 -15.54
C VAL A 117 -14.12 16.12 -15.11
N LEU A 118 -13.18 16.87 -15.72
CA LEU A 118 -12.88 18.25 -15.38
C LEU A 118 -14.12 19.17 -15.26
N PRO A 119 -15.13 19.13 -16.15
CA PRO A 119 -16.33 19.97 -16.03
C PRO A 119 -17.13 19.75 -14.75
N LYS A 120 -16.94 18.59 -14.09
CA LYS A 120 -17.65 18.21 -12.87
C LYS A 120 -16.86 18.53 -11.59
N ALA A 121 -15.61 18.98 -11.72
CA ALA A 121 -14.71 19.31 -10.63
C ALA A 121 -14.45 20.84 -10.56
N PRO A 122 -15.40 21.64 -10.05
CA PRO A 122 -15.38 23.11 -10.18
C PRO A 122 -14.24 23.78 -9.42
N LYS A 123 -13.61 23.12 -8.44
CA LYS A 123 -12.45 23.62 -7.70
C LYS A 123 -11.13 23.37 -8.42
N LEU A 124 -11.06 22.36 -9.30
CA LEU A 124 -9.88 22.08 -10.12
C LEU A 124 -9.75 23.14 -11.23
N LYS A 125 -8.73 23.99 -11.10
CA LYS A 125 -8.53 25.17 -11.96
C LYS A 125 -7.32 25.04 -12.87
N HIS A 126 -6.31 24.29 -12.43
CA HIS A 126 -5.03 24.25 -13.12
C HIS A 126 -4.60 22.82 -13.37
N LEU A 127 -4.00 22.60 -14.52
CA LEU A 127 -3.50 21.30 -14.98
C LEU A 127 -2.00 21.43 -15.27
N ILE A 128 -1.19 20.48 -14.77
CA ILE A 128 0.22 20.34 -15.12
C ILE A 128 0.39 18.95 -15.72
N VAL A 129 0.96 18.87 -16.91
CA VAL A 129 1.03 17.64 -17.70
C VAL A 129 2.45 17.09 -17.70
N ILE A 130 2.61 15.90 -17.17
CA ILE A 130 3.84 15.10 -17.27
C ILE A 130 3.87 14.45 -18.66
N GLU A 131 4.98 14.62 -19.38
CA GLU A 131 5.18 13.97 -20.66
C GLU A 131 5.41 12.46 -20.45
N ASP A 132 4.88 11.67 -21.35
CA ASP A 132 5.03 10.22 -21.36
C ASP A 132 5.23 9.72 -22.80
N ASP A 133 5.21 8.40 -23.01
CA ASP A 133 5.41 7.79 -24.34
C ASP A 133 4.29 8.09 -25.34
N VAL A 134 3.21 8.75 -24.92
CA VAL A 134 2.11 9.17 -25.79
C VAL A 134 2.47 10.50 -26.43
N SER A 135 2.69 10.50 -27.76
CA SER A 135 3.04 11.72 -28.46
C SER A 135 1.96 12.80 -28.29
N ARG A 136 2.38 14.07 -28.20
CA ARG A 136 1.48 15.22 -28.12
C ARG A 136 0.43 15.21 -29.23
N ASP A 137 0.83 14.87 -30.45
CA ASP A 137 -0.07 14.80 -31.61
C ASP A 137 -1.17 13.76 -31.44
N ILE A 138 -0.86 12.59 -30.83
CA ILE A 138 -1.85 11.55 -30.51
C ILE A 138 -2.78 12.04 -29.40
N ALA A 139 -2.23 12.65 -28.35
CA ALA A 139 -3.01 13.18 -27.24
C ALA A 139 -3.96 14.29 -27.71
N ASP A 140 -3.49 15.20 -28.57
CA ASP A 140 -4.29 16.30 -29.14
C ASP A 140 -5.37 15.76 -30.10
N ALA A 141 -5.04 14.77 -30.93
CA ALA A 141 -6.01 14.11 -31.82
C ALA A 141 -7.11 13.37 -31.03
N LEU A 142 -6.75 12.75 -29.90
CA LEU A 142 -7.70 12.08 -29.02
C LEU A 142 -8.56 13.07 -28.23
N ASN A 143 -8.11 14.30 -28.02
CA ASN A 143 -8.80 15.34 -27.25
C ASN A 143 -9.83 16.14 -28.03
N HIS A 144 -9.87 16.05 -29.35
CA HIS A 144 -10.77 16.86 -30.20
C HIS A 144 -10.79 18.36 -29.85
N GLY A 145 -9.67 18.92 -29.41
CA GLY A 145 -9.57 20.33 -29.04
C GLY A 145 -10.21 20.72 -27.70
N HIS A 146 -10.49 19.77 -26.82
CA HIS A 146 -11.19 20.02 -25.54
C HIS A 146 -10.30 20.07 -24.31
N LEU A 147 -8.99 19.88 -24.41
CA LEU A 147 -8.12 20.29 -23.32
C LEU A 147 -8.04 21.80 -23.32
N THR A 148 -8.32 22.36 -22.18
CA THR A 148 -8.22 23.79 -21.96
C THR A 148 -6.85 24.28 -22.43
N ALA A 149 -6.82 25.36 -23.17
CA ALA A 149 -5.61 26.04 -23.69
C ALA A 149 -4.60 26.45 -22.59
N ASP A 150 -4.87 26.11 -21.33
CA ASP A 150 -4.20 26.57 -20.11
C ASP A 150 -3.46 25.44 -19.35
N ALA A 151 -3.29 24.23 -19.92
CA ALA A 151 -2.48 23.20 -19.30
C ALA A 151 -0.98 23.54 -19.44
N ILE A 152 -0.25 23.48 -18.34
CA ILE A 152 1.19 23.79 -18.26
C ILE A 152 1.95 22.46 -18.43
N GLU A 153 2.93 22.44 -19.32
CA GLU A 153 3.85 21.30 -19.41
C GLU A 153 4.72 21.24 -18.15
N PHE A 154 4.96 20.04 -17.62
CA PHE A 154 5.76 19.84 -16.41
C PHE A 154 7.17 20.42 -16.57
N THR A 155 7.78 20.20 -17.72
CA THR A 155 9.10 20.77 -18.06
C THR A 155 9.08 22.29 -18.08
N ASP A 156 8.02 22.92 -18.58
CA ASP A 156 7.87 24.38 -18.58
C ASP A 156 7.64 24.92 -17.16
N ALA A 157 6.89 24.17 -16.33
CA ALA A 157 6.66 24.51 -14.92
C ALA A 157 7.99 24.54 -14.13
N ILE A 158 8.94 23.67 -14.46
CA ILE A 158 10.28 23.66 -13.86
C ILE A 158 11.17 24.75 -14.48
N ALA A 159 11.28 24.80 -15.81
CA ALA A 159 12.22 25.66 -16.50
C ALA A 159 11.97 27.16 -16.30
N ASN A 160 10.74 27.58 -16.03
CA ASN A 160 10.34 28.99 -15.94
C ASN A 160 10.23 29.52 -14.50
N ASN A 161 10.61 28.75 -13.49
CA ASN A 161 10.50 29.14 -12.09
C ASN A 161 11.86 29.14 -11.36
N SER A 162 11.91 29.79 -10.20
CA SER A 162 13.09 29.82 -9.34
C SER A 162 13.38 28.44 -8.75
N THR A 163 14.66 28.06 -8.73
CA THR A 163 15.17 26.85 -8.06
C THR A 163 15.63 27.12 -6.62
N GLU A 164 15.48 28.34 -6.13
CA GLU A 164 15.91 28.74 -4.80
C GLU A 164 15.00 28.15 -3.72
N ARG A 165 15.59 27.80 -2.57
CA ARG A 165 14.88 27.34 -1.37
C ARG A 165 14.52 28.54 -0.50
N ASP A 166 13.57 29.36 -0.93
CA ASP A 166 13.12 30.57 -0.24
C ASP A 166 11.67 30.44 0.30
N PHE A 167 11.31 29.24 0.76
CA PHE A 167 9.99 28.93 1.30
C PHE A 167 9.87 29.35 2.77
N GLU A 168 8.62 29.65 3.18
CA GLU A 168 8.30 29.88 4.59
C GLU A 168 8.59 28.65 5.44
N GLU A 169 8.87 28.88 6.73
CA GLU A 169 9.08 27.81 7.70
C GLU A 169 7.87 26.87 7.73
N ARG A 170 8.13 25.57 7.67
CA ARG A 170 7.11 24.50 7.67
C ARG A 170 6.69 24.19 9.10
N SER A 171 5.57 23.49 9.23
CA SER A 171 4.99 23.11 10.52
C SER A 171 4.89 21.60 10.68
N ASN A 172 5.07 21.11 11.90
CA ASN A 172 4.75 19.74 12.29
C ASN A 172 3.27 19.37 11.99
N ASP A 173 2.41 20.39 11.96
CA ASP A 173 0.98 20.27 11.70
C ASP A 173 0.62 20.31 10.21
N ASP A 174 1.60 20.51 9.31
CA ASP A 174 1.35 20.38 7.88
C ASP A 174 0.81 18.96 7.58
N LEU A 175 -0.06 18.85 6.59
CA LEU A 175 -0.83 17.65 6.40
C LEU A 175 -0.23 16.71 5.35
N TYR A 176 -0.36 15.43 5.62
CA TYR A 176 -0.21 14.34 4.67
C TYR A 176 -1.56 13.66 4.51
N MET A 177 -2.01 13.43 3.29
CA MET A 177 -3.28 12.76 3.02
C MET A 177 -3.09 11.60 2.06
N LEU A 178 -3.75 10.47 2.37
CA LEU A 178 -3.73 9.29 1.54
C LEU A 178 -5.14 8.84 1.22
N TYR A 179 -5.54 8.94 -0.04
CA TYR A 179 -6.79 8.35 -0.50
C TYR A 179 -6.64 6.84 -0.65
N THR A 180 -7.55 6.10 -0.04
CA THR A 180 -7.55 4.64 -0.05
C THR A 180 -8.80 4.10 -0.69
N GLY A 181 -8.66 3.08 -1.55
CA GLY A 181 -9.80 2.32 -2.04
C GLY A 181 -10.38 1.47 -0.90
N GLY A 182 -11.54 1.86 -0.40
CA GLY A 182 -12.29 1.05 0.57
C GLY A 182 -12.89 -0.19 -0.09
N THR A 183 -12.98 -1.30 0.65
CA THR A 183 -13.69 -2.51 0.21
C THR A 183 -15.21 -2.29 0.11
N THR A 184 -15.72 -1.18 0.64
CA THR A 184 -17.16 -0.93 0.85
C THR A 184 -17.67 0.42 0.33
N GLY A 185 -16.98 1.09 -0.61
CA GLY A 185 -17.46 2.39 -1.09
C GLY A 185 -16.42 3.18 -1.88
N HIS A 186 -16.70 4.48 -2.04
CA HIS A 186 -15.77 5.41 -2.69
C HIS A 186 -14.47 5.56 -1.89
N PRO A 187 -13.35 5.86 -2.56
CA PRO A 187 -12.08 6.18 -1.90
C PRO A 187 -12.23 7.32 -0.90
N LYS A 188 -11.47 7.26 0.20
CA LYS A 188 -11.50 8.26 1.28
C LYS A 188 -10.10 8.74 1.60
N GLY A 189 -9.95 10.04 1.79
CA GLY A 189 -8.68 10.66 2.19
C GLY A 189 -8.45 10.49 3.70
N VAL A 190 -7.43 9.73 4.09
CA VAL A 190 -6.98 9.60 5.48
C VAL A 190 -6.00 10.73 5.76
N VAL A 191 -6.33 11.62 6.67
CA VAL A 191 -5.57 12.85 6.95
C VAL A 191 -4.70 12.66 8.19
N TRP A 192 -3.40 12.86 8.02
CA TRP A 192 -2.39 12.83 9.06
C TRP A 192 -1.73 14.21 9.26
N ARG A 193 -1.22 14.49 10.44
CA ARG A 193 -0.13 15.45 10.60
C ARG A 193 1.17 14.83 10.06
N GLN A 194 2.03 15.62 9.43
CA GLN A 194 3.27 15.09 8.87
C GLN A 194 4.19 14.50 9.95
N GLU A 195 4.28 15.13 11.12
CA GLU A 195 5.01 14.56 12.26
C GLU A 195 4.47 13.19 12.66
N ASP A 196 3.13 13.04 12.82
CA ASP A 196 2.55 11.79 13.29
C ASP A 196 2.82 10.64 12.31
N VAL A 197 2.64 10.88 11.01
CA VAL A 197 2.92 9.84 10.01
C VAL A 197 4.42 9.55 9.86
N TYR A 198 5.30 10.54 10.02
CA TYR A 198 6.73 10.34 10.08
C TYR A 198 7.14 9.44 11.25
N ARG A 199 6.60 9.71 12.46
CA ARG A 199 6.83 8.88 13.66
C ARG A 199 6.45 7.42 13.43
N VAL A 200 5.41 7.17 12.62
CA VAL A 200 4.86 5.82 12.41
C VAL A 200 5.46 5.12 11.19
N LEU A 201 5.65 5.81 10.07
CA LEU A 201 6.07 5.23 8.79
C LEU A 201 7.43 5.74 8.31
N GLY A 202 7.84 6.94 8.72
CA GLY A 202 9.06 7.58 8.24
C GLY A 202 10.35 7.15 8.96
N GLY A 203 10.23 6.30 9.98
CA GLY A 203 11.36 5.90 10.80
C GLY A 203 11.60 6.80 12.01
N GLY A 204 10.70 7.73 12.30
CA GLY A 204 10.78 8.61 13.50
C GLY A 204 10.59 7.88 14.83
N THR A 205 10.45 6.57 14.79
CA THR A 205 10.47 5.65 15.95
C THR A 205 11.30 4.44 15.58
N ASP A 206 12.16 3.99 16.48
CA ASP A 206 12.87 2.72 16.32
C ASP A 206 11.84 1.57 16.40
N TRP A 207 11.68 0.86 15.30
CA TRP A 207 10.67 -0.20 15.18
C TRP A 207 10.92 -1.43 16.06
N PHE A 208 12.16 -1.62 16.54
CA PHE A 208 12.49 -2.77 17.36
C PHE A 208 12.19 -2.55 18.85
N ASN A 209 12.38 -1.32 19.34
CA ASN A 209 12.21 -0.99 20.77
C ASN A 209 11.12 0.06 21.05
N GLY A 210 10.53 0.67 20.02
CA GLY A 210 9.46 1.66 20.16
C GLY A 210 9.94 3.03 20.68
N VAL A 211 11.25 3.29 20.69
CA VAL A 211 11.80 4.57 21.18
C VAL A 211 11.73 5.64 20.09
N PRO A 212 11.13 6.81 20.38
CA PRO A 212 11.15 7.93 19.43
C PRO A 212 12.58 8.38 19.10
N ILE A 213 12.79 8.72 17.83
CA ILE A 213 14.02 9.32 17.32
C ILE A 213 13.77 10.83 17.22
N ASP A 214 14.35 11.61 18.13
CA ASP A 214 14.11 13.05 18.24
C ASP A 214 15.18 13.91 17.56
N ASP A 215 16.16 13.28 16.92
CA ASP A 215 17.15 13.95 16.06
C ASP A 215 16.67 13.94 14.61
N GLU A 216 16.24 15.08 14.10
CA GLU A 216 15.75 15.24 12.72
C GLU A 216 16.84 15.05 11.66
N TRP A 217 18.12 15.21 12.02
CA TRP A 217 19.28 15.02 11.15
C TRP A 217 19.80 13.58 11.13
N LYS A 218 19.29 12.73 12.02
CA LYS A 218 19.84 11.37 12.20
C LYS A 218 19.96 10.59 10.90
N PHE A 219 18.90 10.54 10.10
CA PHE A 219 18.91 9.76 8.84
C PHE A 219 19.90 10.33 7.82
N ALA A 220 19.94 11.63 7.66
CA ALA A 220 20.86 12.29 6.74
C ALA A 220 22.31 12.13 7.20
N ASN A 221 22.59 12.27 8.52
CA ASN A 221 23.93 12.05 9.10
C ASN A 221 24.36 10.59 8.97
N ASP A 222 23.52 9.63 9.33
CA ASP A 222 23.80 8.20 9.19
C ASP A 222 24.06 7.83 7.72
N GLY A 223 23.25 8.37 6.81
CA GLY A 223 23.40 8.18 5.38
C GLY A 223 24.69 8.78 4.83
N ALA A 224 25.06 9.99 5.27
CA ALA A 224 26.31 10.64 4.86
C ALA A 224 27.55 9.86 5.36
N ALA A 225 27.47 9.29 6.57
CA ALA A 225 28.55 8.47 7.14
C ALA A 225 28.63 7.06 6.54
N GLY A 226 27.55 6.57 5.94
CA GLY A 226 27.42 5.23 5.37
C GLY A 226 27.50 5.17 3.85
N GLY A 227 27.34 3.97 3.31
CA GLY A 227 27.16 3.73 1.88
C GLY A 227 25.76 4.10 1.42
N GLN A 228 25.61 4.38 0.12
CA GLN A 228 24.32 4.63 -0.47
C GLN A 228 23.51 3.34 -0.62
N LEU A 229 22.35 3.25 0.02
CA LEU A 229 21.42 2.15 -0.14
C LEU A 229 20.55 2.34 -1.38
N VAL A 230 20.42 1.28 -2.17
CA VAL A 230 19.55 1.25 -3.36
C VAL A 230 18.25 0.54 -3.02
N ARG A 231 17.13 1.25 -3.10
CA ARG A 231 15.78 0.75 -2.79
C ARG A 231 14.93 0.66 -4.05
N PHE A 232 14.18 -0.41 -4.17
CA PHE A 232 13.20 -0.60 -5.26
C PHE A 232 11.79 -0.77 -4.68
N PRO A 233 11.01 0.32 -4.57
CA PRO A 233 9.61 0.29 -4.19
C PRO A 233 8.73 -0.09 -5.39
N ILE A 234 8.52 -1.38 -5.62
CA ILE A 234 7.82 -1.88 -6.81
C ILE A 234 6.34 -1.49 -6.88
N PRO A 235 5.55 -1.54 -5.77
CA PRO A 235 4.13 -1.24 -5.86
C PRO A 235 3.87 0.22 -6.24
N PRO A 236 2.72 0.52 -6.86
CA PRO A 236 2.37 1.89 -7.28
C PRO A 236 2.41 2.92 -6.14
N PHE A 237 2.85 4.15 -6.43
CA PHE A 237 2.91 5.27 -5.48
C PHE A 237 1.53 5.81 -5.09
N ILE A 238 0.47 5.28 -5.65
CA ILE A 238 -0.88 5.47 -5.13
C ILE A 238 -1.07 4.85 -3.74
N HIS A 239 -0.14 3.99 -3.29
CA HIS A 239 -0.15 3.32 -1.98
C HIS A 239 0.86 3.96 -1.03
N GLY A 240 0.43 4.21 0.21
CA GLY A 240 1.28 4.82 1.23
C GLY A 240 2.57 4.06 1.50
N GLY A 241 2.53 2.72 1.52
CA GLY A 241 3.73 1.91 1.73
C GLY A 241 4.85 2.20 0.73
N SER A 242 4.51 2.35 -0.55
CA SER A 242 5.48 2.67 -1.61
C SER A 242 6.00 4.10 -1.51
N GLN A 243 5.13 5.07 -1.20
CA GLN A 243 5.54 6.46 -0.97
C GLN A 243 6.55 6.53 0.18
N TRP A 244 6.25 5.87 1.31
CA TRP A 244 7.12 5.87 2.47
C TRP A 244 8.44 5.11 2.21
N ALA A 245 8.45 4.09 1.36
CA ALA A 245 9.69 3.43 0.93
C ALA A 245 10.60 4.39 0.13
N VAL A 246 10.01 5.25 -0.72
CA VAL A 246 10.75 6.33 -1.42
C VAL A 246 11.24 7.39 -0.42
N PHE A 247 10.36 7.92 0.44
CA PHE A 247 10.75 8.96 1.40
C PHE A 247 11.87 8.49 2.33
N GLN A 248 11.79 7.27 2.84
CA GLN A 248 12.86 6.69 3.66
C GLN A 248 14.19 6.53 2.88
N ALA A 249 14.14 6.24 1.57
CA ALA A 249 15.35 6.27 0.76
C ALA A 249 15.93 7.68 0.73
N LEU A 250 15.08 8.68 0.46
CA LEU A 250 15.50 10.08 0.32
C LEU A 250 16.02 10.68 1.62
N TYR A 251 15.42 10.38 2.78
CA TYR A 251 15.89 10.88 4.09
C TYR A 251 17.32 10.47 4.42
N GLY A 252 17.71 9.26 4.04
CA GLY A 252 19.02 8.69 4.32
C GLY A 252 20.04 8.82 3.18
N GLY A 253 19.84 9.70 2.20
CA GLY A 253 20.77 9.81 1.07
C GLY A 253 20.85 8.56 0.19
N GLY A 254 19.84 7.68 0.26
CA GLY A 254 19.71 6.48 -0.56
C GLY A 254 19.31 6.80 -2.00
N LYS A 255 19.24 5.78 -2.84
CA LYS A 255 18.75 5.85 -4.21
C LYS A 255 17.45 5.07 -4.35
N ALA A 256 16.40 5.67 -4.89
CA ALA A 256 15.16 4.99 -5.24
C ALA A 256 15.15 4.65 -6.73
N ILE A 257 14.97 3.37 -7.04
CA ILE A 257 14.78 2.87 -8.40
C ILE A 257 13.29 2.96 -8.74
N ILE A 258 12.95 3.60 -9.85
CA ILE A 258 11.58 3.96 -10.20
C ILE A 258 11.21 3.33 -11.55
N TYR A 259 10.15 2.52 -11.56
CA TYR A 259 9.60 1.94 -12.77
C TYR A 259 8.07 1.96 -12.73
N PRO A 260 7.41 2.25 -13.87
CA PRO A 260 5.96 2.43 -13.91
C PRO A 260 5.18 1.12 -13.87
N GLU A 261 5.79 0.00 -14.21
CA GLU A 261 5.12 -1.28 -14.37
C GLU A 261 5.86 -2.41 -13.64
N PHE A 262 5.09 -3.37 -13.15
CA PHE A 262 5.60 -4.58 -12.55
C PHE A 262 5.66 -5.72 -13.57
N GLY A 263 6.83 -6.34 -13.68
CA GLY A 263 7.04 -7.59 -14.40
C GLY A 263 8.04 -8.45 -13.63
N ALA A 264 7.74 -9.74 -13.43
CA ALA A 264 8.54 -10.59 -12.55
C ALA A 264 10.00 -10.73 -13.02
N HIS A 265 10.22 -11.08 -14.29
CA HIS A 265 11.56 -11.15 -14.88
C HIS A 265 12.22 -9.76 -14.96
N GLN A 266 11.45 -8.75 -15.40
CA GLN A 266 11.93 -7.38 -15.45
C GLN A 266 12.41 -6.88 -14.09
N THR A 267 11.70 -7.24 -13.01
CA THR A 267 12.11 -6.89 -11.64
C THR A 267 13.51 -7.40 -11.34
N TRP A 268 13.83 -8.64 -11.67
CA TRP A 268 15.15 -9.20 -11.41
C TRP A 268 16.23 -8.65 -12.33
N GLU A 269 15.92 -8.32 -13.58
CA GLU A 269 16.81 -7.59 -14.47
C GLU A 269 17.16 -6.19 -13.93
N ILE A 270 16.18 -5.49 -13.35
CA ILE A 270 16.37 -4.21 -12.70
C ILE A 270 17.23 -4.39 -11.43
N VAL A 271 16.96 -5.40 -10.61
CA VAL A 271 17.73 -5.71 -9.40
C VAL A 271 19.21 -5.94 -9.73
N GLU A 272 19.49 -6.75 -10.74
CA GLU A 272 20.85 -7.02 -11.22
C GLU A 272 21.53 -5.76 -11.75
N ARG A 273 20.87 -5.00 -12.65
CA ARG A 273 21.39 -3.82 -13.31
C ARG A 273 21.74 -2.70 -12.32
N HIS A 274 20.85 -2.43 -11.38
CA HIS A 274 20.99 -1.31 -10.43
C HIS A 274 21.59 -1.73 -9.10
N THR A 275 21.97 -3.00 -8.92
CA THR A 275 22.51 -3.56 -7.66
C THR A 275 21.62 -3.22 -6.46
N VAL A 276 20.32 -3.53 -6.58
CA VAL A 276 19.31 -3.20 -5.58
C VAL A 276 19.58 -3.91 -4.25
N ASN A 277 19.49 -3.17 -3.17
CA ASN A 277 19.72 -3.67 -1.80
C ASN A 277 18.43 -4.04 -1.06
N VAL A 278 17.40 -3.22 -1.22
CA VAL A 278 16.13 -3.37 -0.51
C VAL A 278 14.97 -3.36 -1.50
N ILE A 279 14.15 -4.39 -1.48
CA ILE A 279 12.96 -4.52 -2.32
C ILE A 279 11.72 -4.38 -1.45
N PHE A 280 10.75 -3.56 -1.89
CA PHE A 280 9.43 -3.48 -1.27
C PHE A 280 8.37 -4.02 -2.23
N ILE A 281 7.54 -4.96 -1.75
CA ILE A 281 6.49 -5.66 -2.50
C ILE A 281 5.14 -5.65 -1.76
N THR A 282 4.08 -6.13 -2.42
CA THR A 282 2.77 -6.35 -1.80
C THR A 282 2.31 -7.79 -1.93
N GLY A 283 2.60 -8.58 -0.91
CA GLY A 283 2.13 -9.97 -0.76
C GLY A 283 2.37 -10.87 -1.97
N ASP A 284 1.62 -11.95 -2.03
CA ASP A 284 1.72 -13.00 -3.04
C ASP A 284 1.51 -12.51 -4.47
N ALA A 285 0.76 -11.42 -4.67
CA ALA A 285 0.51 -10.88 -6.01
C ALA A 285 1.80 -10.48 -6.74
N MET A 286 2.83 -10.10 -6.00
CA MET A 286 4.16 -9.81 -6.53
C MET A 286 5.17 -10.90 -6.15
N ALA A 287 5.14 -11.35 -4.90
CA ALA A 287 6.12 -12.31 -4.39
C ALA A 287 6.12 -13.63 -5.17
N ARG A 288 4.93 -14.17 -5.47
CA ARG A 288 4.82 -15.47 -6.15
C ARG A 288 5.36 -15.43 -7.59
N PRO A 289 4.93 -14.53 -8.48
CA PRO A 289 5.54 -14.43 -9.81
C PRO A 289 7.04 -14.15 -9.77
N MET A 290 7.51 -13.34 -8.82
CA MET A 290 8.93 -13.03 -8.68
C MET A 290 9.75 -14.26 -8.31
N ILE A 291 9.29 -15.09 -7.35
CA ILE A 291 10.03 -16.31 -6.97
C ILE A 291 9.98 -17.36 -8.09
N ASP A 292 8.84 -17.48 -8.79
CA ASP A 292 8.70 -18.37 -9.94
C ASP A 292 9.69 -17.97 -11.05
N ALA A 293 9.86 -16.68 -11.35
CA ALA A 293 10.86 -16.20 -12.33
C ALA A 293 12.31 -16.55 -11.98
N LEU A 294 12.66 -16.63 -10.68
CA LEU A 294 13.99 -17.10 -10.22
C LEU A 294 14.20 -18.61 -10.37
N LEU A 295 13.13 -19.39 -10.54
CA LEU A 295 13.21 -20.81 -10.86
C LEU A 295 13.41 -21.04 -12.37
N GLU A 296 12.97 -20.09 -13.21
CA GLU A 296 13.08 -20.18 -14.67
C GLU A 296 14.40 -19.67 -15.22
N LYS A 297 14.97 -18.63 -14.58
CA LYS A 297 16.23 -17.98 -15.04
C LYS A 297 17.04 -17.48 -13.85
N ASP A 298 18.35 -17.64 -13.94
CA ASP A 298 19.28 -17.07 -12.96
C ASP A 298 19.50 -15.57 -13.20
N TYR A 299 19.54 -14.83 -12.10
CA TYR A 299 19.88 -13.40 -12.02
C TYR A 299 20.88 -13.17 -10.89
N ASP A 300 21.72 -12.15 -11.02
CA ASP A 300 22.56 -11.72 -9.89
C ASP A 300 21.73 -10.95 -8.86
N THR A 301 21.40 -11.63 -7.79
CA THR A 301 20.65 -11.09 -6.65
C THR A 301 21.52 -10.90 -5.41
N SER A 302 22.84 -10.96 -5.56
CA SER A 302 23.81 -10.92 -4.45
C SER A 302 23.81 -9.61 -3.65
N SER A 303 23.34 -8.53 -4.28
CA SER A 303 23.19 -7.21 -3.65
C SER A 303 21.99 -7.10 -2.71
N VAL A 304 21.00 -8.02 -2.82
CA VAL A 304 19.76 -7.96 -2.05
C VAL A 304 19.99 -8.45 -0.62
N PHE A 305 19.81 -7.59 0.35
CA PHE A 305 19.86 -7.97 1.76
C PHE A 305 18.53 -7.79 2.51
N SER A 306 17.51 -7.16 1.91
CA SER A 306 16.17 -7.09 2.52
C SER A 306 15.07 -7.12 1.46
N ILE A 307 14.02 -7.92 1.75
CA ILE A 307 12.77 -7.93 0.99
C ILE A 307 11.63 -7.74 1.99
N ALA A 308 10.93 -6.61 1.87
CA ALA A 308 9.83 -6.27 2.76
C ALA A 308 8.49 -6.34 2.02
N SER A 309 7.52 -6.97 2.64
CA SER A 309 6.14 -7.07 2.15
C SER A 309 5.17 -6.41 3.11
N SER A 310 4.12 -5.80 2.59
CA SER A 310 3.00 -5.26 3.37
C SER A 310 1.72 -5.19 2.54
N ALA A 311 0.62 -4.77 3.15
CA ALA A 311 -0.66 -4.44 2.54
C ALA A 311 -1.50 -5.60 1.99
N ALA A 312 -0.90 -6.74 1.63
CA ALA A 312 -1.60 -7.93 1.16
C ALA A 312 -0.98 -9.18 1.76
N LEU A 313 -1.72 -10.28 1.72
CA LEU A 313 -1.25 -11.55 2.26
C LEU A 313 0.05 -12.00 1.56
N PHE A 314 1.05 -12.29 2.37
CA PHE A 314 2.28 -12.97 2.00
C PHE A 314 2.21 -14.37 2.62
N SER A 315 1.87 -15.37 1.80
CA SER A 315 1.59 -16.73 2.30
C SER A 315 2.85 -17.44 2.77
N GLN A 316 2.71 -18.32 3.76
CA GLN A 316 3.85 -19.03 4.36
C GLN A 316 4.63 -19.85 3.33
N SER A 317 3.90 -20.53 2.43
CA SER A 317 4.54 -21.33 1.37
C SER A 317 5.42 -20.54 0.43
N VAL A 318 5.10 -19.25 0.19
CA VAL A 318 5.93 -18.34 -0.61
C VAL A 318 7.06 -17.77 0.25
N LYS A 319 6.80 -17.40 1.50
CA LYS A 319 7.82 -16.95 2.46
C LYS A 319 8.97 -17.96 2.59
N ASP A 320 8.65 -19.25 2.73
CA ASP A 320 9.65 -20.31 2.87
C ASP A 320 10.56 -20.40 1.62
N GLN A 321 10.01 -20.23 0.42
CA GLN A 321 10.79 -20.19 -0.81
C GLN A 321 11.74 -18.98 -0.84
N TYR A 322 11.29 -17.81 -0.35
CA TYR A 322 12.16 -16.63 -0.24
C TYR A 322 13.28 -16.83 0.77
N VAL A 323 13.01 -17.42 1.93
CA VAL A 323 14.04 -17.74 2.92
C VAL A 323 15.07 -18.73 2.36
N ASP A 324 14.62 -19.73 1.61
CA ASP A 324 15.52 -20.70 0.97
C ASP A 324 16.39 -20.04 -0.12
N ARG A 325 15.79 -19.16 -0.94
CA ARG A 325 16.51 -18.50 -2.05
C ARG A 325 17.43 -17.37 -1.56
N PHE A 326 17.09 -16.71 -0.47
CA PHE A 326 17.82 -15.57 0.10
C PHE A 326 18.23 -15.83 1.56
N PRO A 327 19.10 -16.82 1.83
CA PRO A 327 19.41 -17.23 3.20
C PRO A 327 20.13 -16.16 4.03
N ASN A 328 20.70 -15.15 3.38
CA ASN A 328 21.40 -14.04 4.01
C ASN A 328 20.60 -12.73 4.01
N ALA A 329 19.42 -12.72 3.40
CA ALA A 329 18.58 -11.54 3.37
C ALA A 329 17.53 -11.55 4.48
N MET A 330 17.16 -10.37 4.95
CA MET A 330 16.06 -10.18 5.88
C MET A 330 14.73 -10.15 5.11
N ILE A 331 13.93 -11.19 5.27
CA ILE A 331 12.57 -11.22 4.71
C ILE A 331 11.62 -10.70 5.78
N ILE A 332 10.89 -9.63 5.47
CA ILE A 332 10.02 -8.92 6.43
C ILE A 332 8.58 -8.98 5.94
N ASP A 333 7.68 -9.34 6.83
CA ASP A 333 6.24 -9.16 6.65
C ASP A 333 5.73 -8.12 7.64
N ALA A 334 5.12 -7.05 7.14
CA ALA A 334 4.64 -5.94 7.94
C ALA A 334 3.13 -5.78 7.77
N ILE A 335 2.44 -5.53 8.88
CA ILE A 335 1.02 -5.21 8.88
C ILE A 335 0.79 -3.72 9.12
N GLY A 336 -0.27 -3.20 8.53
CA GLY A 336 -0.68 -1.82 8.71
C GLY A 336 -1.81 -1.45 7.75
N SER A 337 -2.32 -0.24 7.93
CA SER A 337 -3.32 0.35 7.05
C SER A 337 -3.10 1.85 6.94
N SER A 338 -3.78 2.51 6.02
CA SER A 338 -3.72 3.97 5.92
C SER A 338 -4.23 4.65 7.19
N GLU A 339 -5.14 4.00 7.90
CA GLU A 339 -5.75 4.48 9.13
C GLU A 339 -4.91 4.22 10.39
N THR A 340 -3.99 3.27 10.36
CA THR A 340 -3.14 2.94 11.51
C THR A 340 -1.65 3.21 11.26
N GLY A 341 -1.27 3.36 9.99
CA GLY A 341 0.14 3.32 9.62
C GLY A 341 0.73 1.93 9.90
N PHE A 342 1.88 1.87 10.54
CA PHE A 342 2.57 0.63 10.90
C PHE A 342 1.94 -0.01 12.14
N GLY A 343 1.55 -1.27 12.05
CA GLY A 343 0.93 -2.04 13.14
C GLY A 343 1.84 -3.09 13.77
N GLY A 344 2.86 -3.51 13.05
CA GLY A 344 3.79 -4.54 13.49
C GLY A 344 4.55 -5.19 12.35
N LEU A 345 5.60 -5.94 12.66
CA LEU A 345 6.40 -6.68 11.70
C LEU A 345 6.80 -8.07 12.22
N ALA A 346 7.11 -8.95 11.26
CA ALA A 346 7.81 -10.21 11.52
C ALA A 346 9.02 -10.32 10.59
N ALA A 347 10.16 -10.67 11.16
CA ALA A 347 11.27 -11.24 10.40
C ALA A 347 10.93 -12.71 10.15
N ILE A 348 10.90 -13.11 8.88
CA ILE A 348 10.49 -14.45 8.49
C ILE A 348 11.63 -15.43 8.68
N THR A 349 11.33 -16.55 9.35
CA THR A 349 12.24 -17.70 9.51
C THR A 349 11.58 -18.93 8.91
N LYS A 350 12.40 -19.84 8.38
CA LYS A 350 11.93 -21.08 7.77
C LYS A 350 11.18 -21.96 8.78
N GLY A 351 10.04 -22.48 8.37
CA GLY A 351 9.26 -23.44 9.17
C GLY A 351 8.66 -22.84 10.43
N ALA A 352 8.56 -21.52 10.54
CA ALA A 352 7.82 -20.89 11.63
C ALA A 352 6.34 -21.29 11.54
N ASP A 353 5.77 -21.75 12.66
CA ASP A 353 4.34 -22.11 12.72
C ASP A 353 3.50 -20.84 12.70
N HIS A 354 2.70 -20.68 11.66
CA HIS A 354 1.83 -19.53 11.43
C HIS A 354 0.39 -19.96 11.07
N ALA A 355 -0.08 -21.02 11.69
CA ALA A 355 -1.47 -21.41 11.53
C ALA A 355 -2.40 -20.21 11.81
N GLY A 356 -3.24 -19.87 10.85
CA GLY A 356 -4.33 -18.91 11.03
C GLY A 356 -4.11 -17.48 10.56
N GLY A 357 -3.00 -17.13 9.90
CA GLY A 357 -2.82 -15.79 9.33
C GLY A 357 -1.43 -15.18 9.60
N PRO A 358 -1.14 -13.96 9.06
CA PRO A 358 0.12 -13.27 9.32
C PRO A 358 0.33 -13.02 10.82
N ARG A 359 1.44 -13.53 11.35
CA ARG A 359 1.83 -13.35 12.75
C ARG A 359 2.97 -12.37 12.85
N VAL A 360 2.79 -11.32 13.65
CA VAL A 360 3.76 -10.23 13.78
C VAL A 360 3.97 -9.86 15.25
N LYS A 361 5.14 -9.31 15.56
CA LYS A 361 5.35 -8.55 16.78
C LYS A 361 4.65 -7.20 16.62
N ALA A 362 3.70 -6.93 17.50
CA ALA A 362 2.96 -5.66 17.49
C ALA A 362 3.88 -4.47 17.81
N ASP A 363 3.61 -3.34 17.14
CA ASP A 363 4.13 -2.04 17.60
C ASP A 363 3.57 -1.73 19.00
N PRO A 364 4.32 -1.07 19.90
CA PRO A 364 3.87 -0.77 21.26
C PRO A 364 2.55 0.03 21.36
N ASN A 365 2.20 0.79 20.32
CA ASN A 365 0.94 1.54 20.27
C ASN A 365 -0.20 0.77 19.57
N THR A 366 0.05 -0.47 19.15
CA THR A 366 -0.97 -1.36 18.57
C THR A 366 -1.53 -2.26 19.67
N VAL A 367 -2.83 -2.19 19.88
CA VAL A 367 -3.57 -2.95 20.91
C VAL A 367 -4.78 -3.66 20.30
N LEU A 368 -5.29 -4.65 21.01
CA LEU A 368 -6.58 -5.26 20.71
C LEU A 368 -7.63 -4.77 21.70
N LEU A 369 -8.80 -4.41 21.19
CA LEU A 369 -9.94 -3.92 21.98
C LEU A 369 -11.11 -4.91 21.90
N ARG A 370 -11.83 -5.05 23.02
CA ARG A 370 -13.18 -5.64 23.05
C ARG A 370 -14.20 -4.67 22.47
N GLU A 371 -15.41 -5.12 22.26
CA GLU A 371 -16.51 -4.29 21.71
C GLU A 371 -16.84 -3.08 22.60
N ASP A 372 -16.65 -3.19 23.90
CA ASP A 372 -16.86 -2.11 24.88
C ASP A 372 -15.71 -1.09 24.94
N GLY A 373 -14.64 -1.31 24.18
CA GLY A 373 -13.45 -0.45 24.13
C GLY A 373 -12.38 -0.79 25.17
N THR A 374 -12.57 -1.82 25.99
CA THR A 374 -11.54 -2.25 26.95
C THR A 374 -10.37 -2.93 26.23
N VAL A 375 -9.15 -2.64 26.70
CA VAL A 375 -7.92 -3.23 26.15
C VAL A 375 -7.82 -4.70 26.56
N ILE A 376 -7.57 -5.57 25.59
CA ILE A 376 -7.32 -6.99 25.80
C ILE A 376 -5.88 -7.17 26.28
N PRO A 377 -5.65 -7.91 27.39
CA PRO A 377 -4.29 -8.17 27.87
C PRO A 377 -3.43 -8.93 26.84
N VAL A 378 -2.19 -8.51 26.70
CA VAL A 378 -1.21 -9.19 25.81
C VAL A 378 -1.04 -10.64 26.26
N GLY A 379 -1.02 -11.57 25.30
CA GLY A 379 -0.85 -13.00 25.56
C GLY A 379 -2.10 -13.73 26.05
N SER A 380 -3.29 -13.09 26.02
CA SER A 380 -4.55 -13.70 26.53
C SER A 380 -5.20 -14.69 25.57
N GLU A 381 -4.70 -14.80 24.32
CA GLU A 381 -5.29 -15.60 23.25
C GLU A 381 -6.73 -15.20 22.87
N GLU A 382 -7.17 -14.05 23.36
CA GLU A 382 -8.49 -13.49 23.08
C GLU A 382 -8.49 -12.76 21.74
N VAL A 383 -9.59 -12.87 21.00
CA VAL A 383 -9.81 -12.16 19.74
C VAL A 383 -10.38 -10.78 20.03
N GLY A 384 -9.82 -9.75 19.39
CA GLY A 384 -10.30 -8.39 19.47
C GLY A 384 -10.19 -7.63 18.16
N VAL A 385 -10.73 -6.42 18.15
CA VAL A 385 -10.51 -5.50 17.03
C VAL A 385 -9.15 -4.80 17.20
N MET A 386 -8.35 -4.82 16.17
CA MET A 386 -7.05 -4.14 16.18
C MET A 386 -7.25 -2.62 16.18
N ALA A 387 -6.56 -1.97 17.09
CA ALA A 387 -6.58 -0.52 17.26
C ALA A 387 -5.16 0.02 17.43
N ARG A 388 -4.96 1.27 17.05
CA ARG A 388 -3.73 2.01 17.32
C ARG A 388 -4.03 3.28 18.11
N THR A 389 -3.13 3.61 19.03
CA THR A 389 -3.13 4.87 19.79
C THR A 389 -1.86 5.68 19.53
N GLY A 390 -1.70 6.82 20.19
CA GLY A 390 -0.55 7.72 20.00
C GLY A 390 -0.65 8.50 18.70
N ASN A 391 0.40 8.39 17.87
CA ASN A 391 0.43 9.04 16.56
C ASN A 391 -0.52 8.30 15.60
N ILE A 392 -1.68 8.90 15.34
CA ILE A 392 -2.77 8.36 14.51
C ILE A 392 -3.39 9.47 13.65
N PRO A 393 -4.08 9.14 12.53
CA PRO A 393 -4.72 10.13 11.67
C PRO A 393 -5.66 11.07 12.43
N LEU A 394 -5.78 12.29 11.94
CA LEU A 394 -6.72 13.27 12.47
C LEU A 394 -8.17 12.86 12.15
N ARG A 395 -8.43 12.47 10.92
CA ARG A 395 -9.78 12.19 10.41
C ARG A 395 -9.75 11.62 9.00
N TYR A 396 -10.89 11.23 8.49
CA TYR A 396 -11.11 11.20 7.03
C TYR A 396 -11.43 12.61 6.53
N TYR A 397 -10.93 12.93 5.34
CA TYR A 397 -11.24 14.19 4.67
C TYR A 397 -12.71 14.20 4.25
N ASN A 398 -13.40 15.30 4.48
CA ASN A 398 -14.82 15.50 4.16
C ASN A 398 -15.81 14.40 4.60
N ASP A 399 -15.42 13.49 5.52
CA ASP A 399 -16.30 12.43 6.03
C ASP A 399 -16.30 12.37 7.57
N PRO A 400 -16.99 13.30 8.25
CA PRO A 400 -17.05 13.32 9.72
C PRO A 400 -17.74 12.07 10.29
N VAL A 401 -18.77 11.55 9.60
CA VAL A 401 -19.51 10.37 10.08
C VAL A 401 -18.63 9.13 10.14
N LYS A 402 -17.81 8.92 9.10
CA LYS A 402 -16.88 7.79 9.08
C LYS A 402 -15.70 8.04 10.05
N SER A 403 -15.27 9.30 10.19
CA SER A 403 -14.23 9.69 11.16
C SER A 403 -14.62 9.31 12.58
N ASP A 404 -15.82 9.66 13.02
CA ASP A 404 -16.33 9.33 14.36
C ASP A 404 -16.48 7.82 14.59
N LYS A 405 -16.74 7.06 13.54
CA LYS A 405 -16.82 5.59 13.61
C LYS A 405 -15.46 4.92 13.72
N THR A 406 -14.43 5.52 13.14
CA THR A 406 -13.08 4.93 13.04
C THR A 406 -12.15 5.47 14.13
N PHE A 407 -12.22 6.77 14.43
CA PHE A 407 -11.36 7.42 15.43
C PHE A 407 -12.14 7.65 16.71
N LYS A 408 -12.09 6.69 17.61
CA LYS A 408 -12.87 6.69 18.86
C LYS A 408 -12.04 7.08 20.07
N VAL A 409 -12.71 7.57 21.10
CA VAL A 409 -12.11 7.85 22.39
C VAL A 409 -12.73 6.92 23.45
N TYR A 410 -11.89 6.15 24.12
CA TYR A 410 -12.25 5.33 25.26
C TYR A 410 -11.36 5.72 26.45
N ASP A 411 -11.94 5.99 27.60
CA ASP A 411 -11.23 6.40 28.83
C ASP A 411 -10.20 7.54 28.62
N GLY A 412 -10.54 8.50 27.75
CA GLY A 412 -9.68 9.64 27.42
C GLY A 412 -8.55 9.36 26.43
N VAL A 413 -8.39 8.12 25.99
CA VAL A 413 -7.40 7.72 24.98
C VAL A 413 -8.07 7.64 23.61
N ARG A 414 -7.44 8.26 22.60
CA ARG A 414 -7.92 8.25 21.23
C ARG A 414 -7.32 7.08 20.45
N TYR A 415 -8.16 6.33 19.76
CA TYR A 415 -7.80 5.14 18.97
C TYR A 415 -8.24 5.28 17.53
N SER A 416 -7.43 4.75 16.62
CA SER A 416 -7.81 4.43 15.24
C SER A 416 -8.22 2.97 15.14
N ILE A 417 -9.46 2.69 14.73
CA ILE A 417 -10.08 1.34 14.70
C ILE A 417 -10.66 1.08 13.31
N PRO A 418 -9.85 0.62 12.33
CA PRO A 418 -10.30 0.42 10.95
C PRO A 418 -11.22 -0.80 10.77
N GLY A 419 -11.28 -1.71 11.78
CA GLY A 419 -12.16 -2.87 11.78
C GLY A 419 -11.47 -4.19 11.37
N ASP A 420 -10.15 -4.23 11.46
CA ASP A 420 -9.37 -5.45 11.33
C ASP A 420 -9.39 -6.21 12.66
N PHE A 421 -9.60 -7.54 12.62
CA PHE A 421 -9.60 -8.40 13.80
C PHE A 421 -8.28 -9.16 13.90
N ALA A 422 -7.85 -9.37 15.12
CA ALA A 422 -6.64 -10.12 15.43
C ALA A 422 -6.78 -10.86 16.77
N ARG A 423 -5.84 -11.76 17.03
CA ARG A 423 -5.72 -12.49 18.28
C ARG A 423 -4.32 -12.30 18.86
N TYR A 424 -4.22 -12.09 20.17
CA TYR A 424 -2.92 -12.26 20.83
C TYR A 424 -2.56 -13.74 20.90
N GLU A 425 -1.30 -14.03 20.63
CA GLU A 425 -0.71 -15.32 20.92
C GLU A 425 -0.10 -15.34 22.34
N SER A 426 0.15 -16.53 22.90
CA SER A 426 0.68 -16.66 24.27
C SER A 426 2.02 -15.97 24.49
N ASP A 427 2.82 -15.77 23.45
CA ASP A 427 4.10 -15.03 23.47
C ASP A 427 3.95 -13.52 23.24
N GLY A 428 2.71 -13.04 23.10
CA GLY A 428 2.39 -11.62 22.89
C GLY A 428 2.45 -11.17 21.42
N ALA A 429 2.75 -12.04 20.47
CA ALA A 429 2.58 -11.74 19.06
C ALA A 429 1.09 -11.55 18.72
N ILE A 430 0.81 -10.88 17.61
CA ILE A 430 -0.53 -10.73 17.06
C ILE A 430 -0.66 -11.56 15.78
N THR A 431 -1.69 -12.41 15.71
CA THR A 431 -2.11 -13.09 14.48
C THR A 431 -3.30 -12.36 13.88
N MET A 432 -3.15 -11.88 12.64
CA MET A 432 -4.21 -11.21 11.90
C MET A 432 -5.25 -12.22 11.44
N LEU A 433 -6.52 -11.92 11.69
CA LEU A 433 -7.66 -12.78 11.29
C LEU A 433 -8.41 -12.21 10.09
N GLY A 434 -8.23 -10.90 9.78
CA GLY A 434 -8.87 -10.23 8.66
C GLY A 434 -9.96 -9.23 9.06
N ARG A 435 -10.65 -8.69 8.07
CA ARG A 435 -11.65 -7.64 8.29
C ARG A 435 -12.99 -8.19 8.72
N GLY A 436 -13.55 -7.60 9.76
CA GLY A 436 -14.88 -7.96 10.26
C GLY A 436 -16.01 -7.76 9.24
N SER A 437 -15.85 -6.81 8.30
CA SER A 437 -16.85 -6.52 7.25
C SER A 437 -17.00 -7.60 6.18
N VAL A 438 -16.01 -8.49 6.04
CA VAL A 438 -16.03 -9.61 5.08
C VAL A 438 -16.08 -10.97 5.77
N SER A 439 -16.20 -10.98 7.11
CA SER A 439 -16.30 -12.24 7.85
C SER A 439 -17.56 -13.03 7.47
N ILE A 440 -17.43 -14.34 7.40
CA ILE A 440 -18.50 -15.30 7.06
C ILE A 440 -19.11 -15.79 8.37
N ASN A 441 -20.42 -15.64 8.52
CA ASN A 441 -21.15 -16.17 9.67
C ASN A 441 -21.74 -17.53 9.32
N SER A 442 -21.06 -18.61 9.73
CA SER A 442 -21.45 -19.98 9.43
C SER A 442 -21.84 -20.73 10.69
N GLY A 443 -23.13 -20.99 10.87
CA GLY A 443 -23.62 -21.73 12.03
C GLY A 443 -23.38 -21.06 13.38
N GLY A 444 -23.28 -19.73 13.40
CA GLY A 444 -22.96 -18.94 14.60
C GLY A 444 -21.46 -18.67 14.82
N GLU A 445 -20.60 -19.31 14.03
CA GLU A 445 -19.16 -19.08 14.06
C GLU A 445 -18.75 -17.99 13.08
N LYS A 446 -17.85 -17.11 13.50
CA LYS A 446 -17.29 -16.04 12.68
C LYS A 446 -15.99 -16.52 12.03
N ILE A 447 -16.01 -16.64 10.70
CA ILE A 447 -14.88 -17.14 9.90
C ILE A 447 -14.32 -15.99 9.08
N TYR A 448 -13.01 -15.82 9.11
CA TYR A 448 -12.33 -14.76 8.39
C TYR A 448 -11.77 -15.29 7.07
N PRO A 449 -12.16 -14.72 5.91
CA PRO A 449 -11.72 -15.19 4.60
C PRO A 449 -10.22 -15.34 4.46
N GLU A 450 -9.44 -14.36 4.94
CA GLU A 450 -7.98 -14.33 4.77
C GLU A 450 -7.29 -15.52 5.46
N GLU A 451 -7.80 -15.96 6.63
CA GLU A 451 -7.31 -17.16 7.33
C GLU A 451 -7.52 -18.41 6.47
N VAL A 452 -8.68 -18.52 5.84
CA VAL A 452 -9.01 -19.66 4.98
C VAL A 452 -8.22 -19.60 3.66
N GLU A 453 -8.13 -18.43 3.04
CA GLU A 453 -7.34 -18.22 1.81
C GLU A 453 -5.88 -18.62 1.97
N GLN A 454 -5.28 -18.30 3.13
CA GLN A 454 -3.93 -18.73 3.45
C GLN A 454 -3.82 -20.26 3.50
N ALA A 455 -4.73 -20.92 4.22
CA ALA A 455 -4.71 -22.37 4.35
C ALA A 455 -4.93 -23.09 3.00
N LEU A 456 -5.79 -22.54 2.12
CA LEU A 456 -5.98 -23.10 0.78
C LEU A 456 -4.74 -23.00 -0.09
N LYS A 457 -3.98 -21.90 0.04
CA LYS A 457 -2.75 -21.66 -0.74
C LYS A 457 -1.56 -22.52 -0.29
N ALA A 458 -1.67 -23.24 0.81
CA ALA A 458 -0.71 -24.27 1.19
C ALA A 458 -0.78 -25.51 0.26
N HIS A 459 -1.89 -25.72 -0.45
CA HIS A 459 -2.00 -26.82 -1.42
C HIS A 459 -1.11 -26.54 -2.66
N PRO A 460 -0.27 -27.49 -3.11
CA PRO A 460 0.73 -27.26 -4.17
C PRO A 460 0.12 -26.80 -5.50
N ASP A 461 -1.08 -27.27 -5.86
CA ASP A 461 -1.76 -26.92 -7.10
C ASP A 461 -2.60 -25.63 -6.99
N VAL A 462 -2.75 -25.03 -5.81
CA VAL A 462 -3.47 -23.77 -5.64
C VAL A 462 -2.50 -22.60 -5.85
N PHE A 463 -2.74 -21.82 -6.89
CA PHE A 463 -1.97 -20.62 -7.17
C PHE A 463 -2.47 -19.44 -6.34
N ASP A 464 -3.80 -19.21 -6.32
CA ASP A 464 -4.42 -18.12 -5.58
C ASP A 464 -5.87 -18.47 -5.21
N ALA A 465 -6.42 -17.81 -4.18
CA ALA A 465 -7.79 -18.06 -3.71
C ALA A 465 -8.44 -16.78 -3.17
N VAL A 466 -9.76 -16.68 -3.33
CA VAL A 466 -10.64 -15.76 -2.64
C VAL A 466 -11.77 -16.54 -1.98
N VAL A 467 -12.01 -16.29 -0.70
CA VAL A 467 -13.02 -16.98 0.09
C VAL A 467 -14.19 -16.06 0.41
N VAL A 468 -15.40 -16.53 0.17
CA VAL A 468 -16.64 -15.76 0.35
C VAL A 468 -17.71 -16.60 1.06
N GLY A 469 -18.63 -15.92 1.74
CA GLY A 469 -19.84 -16.54 2.29
C GLY A 469 -20.93 -16.67 1.22
N VAL A 470 -21.38 -17.88 0.96
CA VAL A 470 -22.54 -18.15 0.10
C VAL A 470 -23.74 -18.48 0.98
N PRO A 471 -24.97 -17.98 0.68
CA PRO A 471 -26.15 -18.32 1.45
C PRO A 471 -26.34 -19.83 1.62
N ASP A 472 -26.71 -20.26 2.84
CA ASP A 472 -26.92 -21.65 3.20
C ASP A 472 -28.11 -21.77 4.16
N GLU A 473 -29.08 -22.64 3.84
CA GLU A 473 -30.31 -22.76 4.62
C GLU A 473 -30.05 -23.25 6.07
N ARG A 474 -29.01 -24.06 6.29
CA ARG A 474 -28.70 -24.63 7.59
C ARG A 474 -27.79 -23.75 8.44
N TYR A 475 -26.82 -23.09 7.81
CA TYR A 475 -25.75 -22.36 8.50
C TYR A 475 -25.84 -20.85 8.36
N GLY A 476 -26.86 -20.34 7.64
CA GLY A 476 -26.96 -18.92 7.25
C GLY A 476 -26.02 -18.58 6.10
N GLN A 477 -24.73 -18.84 6.29
CA GLN A 477 -23.72 -18.80 5.23
C GLN A 477 -22.84 -20.06 5.30
N ARG A 478 -22.39 -20.54 4.15
CA ARG A 478 -21.32 -21.54 4.04
C ARG A 478 -20.06 -20.93 3.48
N VAL A 479 -18.93 -21.39 3.95
CA VAL A 479 -17.63 -21.01 3.41
C VAL A 479 -17.48 -21.58 2.01
N SER A 480 -17.09 -20.74 1.06
CA SER A 480 -16.93 -21.09 -0.35
C SER A 480 -15.68 -20.44 -0.91
N ALA A 481 -14.99 -21.10 -1.84
CA ALA A 481 -13.75 -20.62 -2.40
C ALA A 481 -13.83 -20.44 -3.92
N VAL A 482 -13.28 -19.34 -4.42
CA VAL A 482 -12.93 -19.16 -5.83
C VAL A 482 -11.42 -19.34 -5.93
N VAL A 483 -10.96 -20.30 -6.74
CA VAL A 483 -9.58 -20.78 -6.76
C VAL A 483 -9.00 -20.68 -8.15
N ALA A 484 -7.82 -20.07 -8.28
CA ALA A 484 -6.96 -20.17 -9.44
C ALA A 484 -5.90 -21.25 -9.17
N THR A 485 -5.67 -22.14 -10.14
CA THR A 485 -4.74 -23.26 -10.00
C THR A 485 -3.48 -23.06 -10.83
N ARG A 486 -2.42 -23.80 -10.51
CA ARG A 486 -1.18 -23.85 -11.30
C ARG A 486 -1.38 -24.73 -12.52
N ASP A 487 -0.83 -24.30 -13.66
CA ASP A 487 -0.72 -25.07 -14.89
C ASP A 487 -2.03 -25.78 -15.34
N GLY A 488 -3.19 -25.20 -15.00
CA GLY A 488 -4.48 -25.78 -15.32
C GLY A 488 -4.83 -27.04 -14.50
N ALA A 489 -4.13 -27.30 -13.40
CA ALA A 489 -4.45 -28.37 -12.47
C ALA A 489 -5.91 -28.27 -12.00
N ARG A 490 -6.49 -29.40 -11.64
CA ARG A 490 -7.87 -29.49 -11.10
C ARG A 490 -7.87 -30.35 -9.84
N PRO A 491 -7.25 -29.89 -8.74
CA PRO A 491 -7.33 -30.61 -7.47
C PRO A 491 -8.78 -30.70 -6.99
N SER A 492 -9.16 -31.82 -6.40
CA SER A 492 -10.50 -31.93 -5.82
C SER A 492 -10.65 -31.05 -4.58
N LEU A 493 -11.85 -30.56 -4.31
CA LEU A 493 -12.15 -29.81 -3.09
C LEU A 493 -11.78 -30.60 -1.82
N ALA A 494 -11.90 -31.94 -1.87
CA ALA A 494 -11.48 -32.78 -0.77
C ALA A 494 -9.97 -32.76 -0.53
N SER A 495 -9.15 -32.79 -1.59
CA SER A 495 -7.68 -32.66 -1.51
C SER A 495 -7.26 -31.30 -0.96
N ILE A 496 -7.85 -30.21 -1.49
CA ILE A 496 -7.59 -28.85 -1.01
C ILE A 496 -7.90 -28.74 0.49
N ASN A 497 -9.07 -29.28 0.91
CA ASN A 497 -9.48 -29.25 2.31
C ASN A 497 -8.65 -30.17 3.22
N GLU A 498 -8.07 -31.26 2.70
CA GLU A 498 -7.16 -32.13 3.46
C GLU A 498 -5.92 -31.31 3.88
N VAL A 499 -5.31 -30.56 2.95
CA VAL A 499 -4.19 -29.68 3.26
C VAL A 499 -4.63 -28.54 4.19
N ALA A 500 -5.73 -27.86 3.89
CA ALA A 500 -6.21 -26.75 4.72
C ALA A 500 -6.48 -27.15 6.19
N ARG A 501 -6.94 -28.39 6.44
CA ARG A 501 -7.18 -28.89 7.80
C ARG A 501 -5.90 -29.08 8.63
N THR A 502 -4.75 -29.05 8.03
CA THR A 502 -3.50 -29.05 8.80
C THR A 502 -3.23 -27.70 9.46
N GLU A 503 -3.87 -26.62 8.96
CA GLU A 503 -3.66 -25.25 9.41
C GLU A 503 -4.88 -24.65 10.11
N ILE A 504 -6.11 -25.03 9.69
CA ILE A 504 -7.36 -24.47 10.21
C ILE A 504 -8.37 -25.56 10.61
N ALA A 505 -9.28 -25.21 11.53
CA ALA A 505 -10.35 -26.11 11.96
C ALA A 505 -11.29 -26.48 10.79
N GLY A 506 -11.73 -27.74 10.75
CA GLY A 506 -12.49 -28.29 9.62
C GLY A 506 -13.80 -27.54 9.29
N TYR A 507 -14.43 -26.87 10.28
CA TYR A 507 -15.65 -26.09 10.03
C TYR A 507 -15.39 -24.82 9.22
N LYS A 508 -14.15 -24.33 9.19
CA LYS A 508 -13.70 -23.18 8.38
C LYS A 508 -13.41 -23.54 6.93
N CYS A 509 -13.20 -24.82 6.63
CA CYS A 509 -12.87 -25.27 5.28
C CYS A 509 -14.03 -25.04 4.30
N PRO A 510 -13.75 -24.66 3.04
CA PRO A 510 -14.77 -24.44 2.02
C PRO A 510 -15.61 -25.70 1.76
N ARG A 511 -16.90 -25.47 1.57
CA ARG A 511 -17.86 -26.53 1.17
C ARG A 511 -18.12 -26.52 -0.33
N SER A 512 -17.76 -25.46 -1.02
CA SER A 512 -17.90 -25.35 -2.47
C SER A 512 -16.69 -24.63 -3.05
N VAL A 513 -16.31 -25.00 -4.28
CA VAL A 513 -15.22 -24.38 -5.01
C VAL A 513 -15.63 -24.01 -6.44
N TRP A 514 -15.15 -22.86 -6.91
CA TRP A 514 -15.22 -22.38 -8.28
C TRP A 514 -13.80 -22.19 -8.79
N PHE A 515 -13.44 -22.86 -9.88
CA PHE A 515 -12.13 -22.71 -10.49
C PHE A 515 -12.19 -21.60 -11.55
N VAL A 516 -11.19 -20.74 -11.53
CA VAL A 516 -11.00 -19.62 -12.47
C VAL A 516 -9.54 -19.58 -12.94
N ASP A 517 -9.30 -18.92 -14.08
CA ASP A 517 -7.93 -18.77 -14.59
C ASP A 517 -7.11 -17.81 -13.73
N THR A 518 -7.74 -16.74 -13.23
CA THR A 518 -7.07 -15.72 -12.39
C THR A 518 -8.01 -15.16 -11.34
N ILE A 519 -7.47 -14.81 -10.17
CA ILE A 519 -8.18 -14.09 -9.11
C ILE A 519 -8.05 -12.59 -9.36
N LYS A 520 -9.21 -11.89 -9.36
CA LYS A 520 -9.22 -10.45 -9.45
C LYS A 520 -8.74 -9.82 -8.14
N ARG A 521 -7.72 -8.97 -8.25
CA ARG A 521 -7.15 -8.23 -7.12
C ARG A 521 -7.11 -6.73 -7.40
N SER A 522 -7.11 -5.95 -6.34
CA SER A 522 -6.84 -4.52 -6.42
C SER A 522 -5.38 -4.27 -6.83
N PRO A 523 -5.01 -3.05 -7.25
CA PRO A 523 -3.62 -2.68 -7.52
C PRO A 523 -2.65 -2.91 -6.35
N ALA A 524 -3.18 -2.92 -5.13
CA ALA A 524 -2.45 -3.23 -3.89
C ALA A 524 -2.40 -4.74 -3.58
N GLY A 525 -2.74 -5.62 -4.53
CA GLY A 525 -2.78 -7.05 -4.33
C GLY A 525 -3.92 -7.56 -3.44
N LYS A 526 -4.83 -6.69 -2.96
CA LYS A 526 -5.95 -7.10 -2.09
C LYS A 526 -7.02 -7.84 -2.88
N PRO A 527 -7.61 -8.93 -2.33
CA PRO A 527 -8.69 -9.67 -2.99
C PRO A 527 -9.92 -8.77 -3.26
N ASP A 528 -10.54 -8.98 -4.41
CA ASP A 528 -11.85 -8.36 -4.73
C ASP A 528 -12.97 -9.32 -4.30
N TYR A 529 -13.39 -9.22 -3.03
CA TYR A 529 -14.47 -10.06 -2.48
C TYR A 529 -15.80 -9.87 -3.20
N ARG A 530 -16.10 -8.69 -3.76
CA ARG A 530 -17.32 -8.46 -4.55
C ARG A 530 -17.28 -9.25 -5.85
N TRP A 531 -16.12 -9.26 -6.50
CA TRP A 531 -15.93 -10.08 -7.69
C TRP A 531 -16.05 -11.58 -7.33
N GLY A 532 -15.44 -12.01 -6.22
CA GLY A 532 -15.57 -13.39 -5.73
C GLY A 532 -17.02 -13.80 -5.50
N THR A 533 -17.81 -12.96 -4.83
CA THR A 533 -19.26 -13.17 -4.64
C THR A 533 -19.98 -13.22 -6.00
N GLY A 534 -19.68 -12.31 -6.93
CA GLY A 534 -20.27 -12.32 -8.27
C GLY A 534 -19.98 -13.61 -9.05
N ILE A 535 -18.80 -14.23 -8.90
CA ILE A 535 -18.51 -15.55 -9.49
C ILE A 535 -19.44 -16.60 -8.92
N THR A 536 -19.61 -16.64 -7.57
CA THR A 536 -20.46 -17.66 -6.93
C THR A 536 -21.95 -17.48 -7.24
N GLU A 537 -22.40 -16.30 -7.59
CA GLU A 537 -23.78 -16.00 -8.01
C GLU A 537 -24.00 -16.26 -9.51
N SER A 538 -22.96 -16.16 -10.33
CA SER A 538 -23.09 -16.21 -11.80
C SER A 538 -23.18 -17.62 -12.37
N ARG A 539 -22.69 -18.64 -11.66
CA ARG A 539 -22.69 -20.05 -12.07
C ARG A 539 -22.64 -21.01 -10.90
N GLU A 540 -23.02 -22.25 -11.14
CA GLU A 540 -22.89 -23.32 -10.15
C GLU A 540 -21.41 -23.58 -9.80
N ALA A 541 -21.20 -24.11 -8.58
CA ALA A 541 -19.88 -24.53 -8.13
C ALA A 541 -19.34 -25.69 -9.00
N ASP A 542 -18.05 -25.68 -9.26
CA ASP A 542 -17.40 -26.80 -9.94
C ASP A 542 -17.39 -28.06 -9.07
N GLU A 543 -17.25 -27.90 -7.74
CA GLU A 543 -17.45 -28.97 -6.77
C GLU A 543 -18.16 -28.44 -5.52
N THR A 544 -19.00 -29.31 -4.92
CA THR A 544 -19.64 -29.07 -3.62
C THR A 544 -19.60 -30.36 -2.79
N LEU A 545 -19.11 -30.26 -1.56
CA LEU A 545 -19.13 -31.40 -0.64
C LEU A 545 -20.56 -31.61 -0.12
N ALA A 546 -21.02 -32.83 -0.22
CA ALA A 546 -22.29 -33.22 0.35
C ALA A 546 -22.32 -32.99 1.88
N VAL A 547 -23.43 -32.48 2.38
CA VAL A 547 -23.61 -32.36 3.84
C VAL A 547 -23.66 -33.77 4.42
N SER A 548 -22.62 -34.18 5.16
CA SER A 548 -22.66 -35.46 5.85
C SER A 548 -23.81 -35.43 6.87
N SER A 549 -24.70 -36.39 6.79
CA SER A 549 -25.84 -36.54 7.69
C SER A 549 -25.44 -37.06 9.09
N THR A 550 -24.15 -37.05 9.41
CA THR A 550 -23.68 -37.53 10.71
C THR A 550 -23.95 -36.46 11.77
N ARG A 551 -24.94 -36.76 12.62
CA ARG A 551 -25.22 -36.04 13.87
C ARG A 551 -23.99 -36.14 14.78
N VAL A 552 -23.51 -34.99 15.30
CA VAL A 552 -22.74 -34.96 16.55
C VAL A 552 -23.69 -34.77 17.70
#